data_98f6c4863315c80c9f00d197dec43830
#
_entry.id   98f6c4863315c80c9f00d197dec43830
#
_cell.length_a   1.000
_cell.length_b   1.000
_cell.length_c   1.000
_cell.angle_alpha   90.00
_cell.angle_beta   90.00
_cell.angle_gamma   90.00
#
_symmetry.space_group_name_H-M   'P 1'
#
loop_
_entity.id
_entity.type
_entity.pdbx_description
1 polymer ?
#
loop_
_entity_poly.entity_id
_entity_poly.type
_entity_poly.pdbx_seq_one_letter_code
_entity_poly.pdbx_strand_id
1 'polypeptide(L)'
;MAGRAGNLHRFDSFYNSGIGDSFYTSNPGGESLGAYYQTGTNVWHLFMAMSSTGINGQSVAYVYRFWSRVSLIGDHLFKFGSSVPSSDYYLEGIIGVAFTGGGSYRQPVYRYYSPSTGDHRYDTSASTPSGYVREGIAWYSPVLVYGCKDPNATNYNGWANQPSTGCNYTVYGCTDPNASNYNPSANVNSGCTYPTPSVSVSISPSSIIRGQSATISWSAYNSTSQNITGLGNVAGSGSQTISPTSTTSYTLTGNYYGYTNASVSRTLTVYQPPSIQFTADDSEIVSGVPTTLRWIVTGSVNTVTIDNGIGSTNLSSLQTISPTVTTTYTLFASGPGGTGSATVTVVVVDPPTVAINGPIVVNYGDNVTISHEMTKAITTYELQILETDLDNNITTPPESPVNLGPGQSVNSTYTHYVTYHDRGPRTITYILYGVGQAGLTAMDQLIVPINIDQT
;
A
#
# COMPACT_ATOMS: atom_id res chain seq x y z
N MET A 1 8.86 46.77 -39.08
CA MET A 1 8.04 45.60 -39.48
C MET A 1 8.54 45.13 -40.83
N ALA A 2 9.10 43.92 -40.90
CA ALA A 2 9.46 43.30 -42.18
C ALA A 2 8.16 43.13 -42.98
N GLY A 3 8.16 43.61 -44.22
CA GLY A 3 6.97 43.48 -45.08
C GLY A 3 6.67 41.98 -45.33
N ARG A 4 5.42 41.57 -45.09
CA ARG A 4 4.98 40.18 -45.37
C ARG A 4 5.07 39.93 -46.88
N ALA A 5 5.42 38.69 -47.27
CA ALA A 5 5.30 38.26 -48.65
C ALA A 5 3.87 38.50 -49.17
N GLY A 6 3.71 39.37 -50.13
CA GLY A 6 2.39 39.67 -50.75
C GLY A 6 1.90 38.50 -51.58
N ASN A 7 0.70 38.62 -52.15
CA ASN A 7 0.24 37.68 -53.12
C ASN A 7 1.12 37.73 -54.37
N LEU A 8 1.38 36.56 -54.96
CA LEU A 8 2.17 36.47 -56.17
C LEU A 8 1.27 36.66 -57.39
N HIS A 9 1.77 37.46 -58.33
CA HIS A 9 1.25 37.44 -59.67
C HIS A 9 2.03 36.42 -60.50
N ARG A 10 1.31 35.59 -61.19
CA ARG A 10 1.83 34.65 -62.16
C ARG A 10 1.90 35.36 -63.52
N PHE A 11 2.97 35.10 -64.24
CA PHE A 11 3.13 35.61 -65.60
C PHE A 11 3.15 34.46 -66.57
N ASP A 12 2.34 34.56 -67.59
CA ASP A 12 2.31 33.68 -68.75
C ASP A 12 3.07 34.34 -69.90
N SER A 13 3.77 33.52 -70.67
CA SER A 13 4.46 33.99 -71.88
C SER A 13 3.64 33.79 -73.13
N PHE A 14 3.69 34.76 -73.98
CA PHE A 14 3.04 34.77 -75.34
C PHE A 14 4.07 35.17 -76.33
N TYR A 15 3.94 34.68 -77.54
CA TYR A 15 4.82 34.99 -78.68
C TYR A 15 4.00 35.34 -79.92
N ASN A 16 4.40 36.37 -80.63
CA ASN A 16 3.87 36.76 -81.90
C ASN A 16 4.92 36.53 -83.03
N SER A 17 4.71 35.46 -83.77
CA SER A 17 5.64 35.08 -84.86
C SER A 17 5.67 36.05 -86.05
N GLY A 18 4.68 36.89 -86.17
CA GLY A 18 4.60 37.90 -87.25
C GLY A 18 5.55 39.08 -87.02
N ILE A 19 5.80 39.43 -85.77
CA ILE A 19 6.68 40.55 -85.39
C ILE A 19 7.91 40.11 -84.54
N GLY A 20 7.93 38.82 -84.12
CA GLY A 20 9.05 38.27 -83.37
C GLY A 20 9.07 38.73 -81.92
N ASP A 21 7.98 39.14 -81.30
CA ASP A 21 7.93 39.71 -79.96
C ASP A 21 7.46 38.69 -78.90
N SER A 22 8.11 38.70 -77.80
CA SER A 22 7.76 37.90 -76.58
C SER A 22 7.09 38.80 -75.56
N PHE A 23 5.83 38.49 -75.28
CA PHE A 23 5.01 39.25 -74.35
C PHE A 23 4.72 38.43 -73.08
N TYR A 24 4.73 39.09 -71.95
CA TYR A 24 4.46 38.48 -70.62
C TYR A 24 3.42 39.29 -69.88
N THR A 25 2.36 38.61 -69.48
CA THR A 25 1.30 39.27 -68.73
C THR A 25 0.75 38.40 -67.65
N SER A 26 0.30 39.03 -66.57
CA SER A 26 -0.45 38.37 -65.48
C SER A 26 -1.97 38.45 -65.68
N ASN A 27 -2.42 39.11 -66.73
CA ASN A 27 -3.82 39.28 -67.06
C ASN A 27 -4.09 39.04 -68.56
N PRO A 28 -3.93 37.77 -69.03
CA PRO A 28 -4.07 37.47 -70.43
C PRO A 28 -5.45 37.76 -71.02
N GLY A 29 -6.53 37.76 -70.14
CA GLY A 29 -7.90 38.10 -70.62
C GLY A 29 -8.18 39.59 -70.70
N GLY A 30 -7.32 40.44 -70.05
CA GLY A 30 -7.44 41.91 -70.06
C GLY A 30 -6.50 42.60 -71.01
N GLU A 31 -5.59 41.87 -71.65
CA GLU A 31 -4.64 42.40 -72.61
C GLU A 31 -5.14 42.09 -74.03
N SER A 32 -4.84 42.95 -74.97
CA SER A 32 -5.19 42.68 -76.43
C SER A 32 -4.05 41.85 -77.02
N LEU A 33 -4.21 40.53 -76.98
CA LEU A 33 -3.17 39.60 -77.40
C LEU A 33 -3.12 39.40 -78.93
N GLY A 34 -4.15 39.75 -79.65
CA GLY A 34 -4.13 39.75 -81.09
C GLY A 34 -3.49 38.49 -81.71
N ALA A 35 -2.36 38.67 -82.41
CA ALA A 35 -1.63 37.62 -83.05
C ALA A 35 -0.67 36.83 -82.12
N TYR A 36 -0.68 37.11 -80.81
CA TYR A 36 0.09 36.34 -79.88
C TYR A 36 -0.50 35.01 -79.51
N TYR A 37 0.32 34.00 -79.33
CA TYR A 37 -0.08 32.70 -78.83
C TYR A 37 0.71 32.35 -77.58
N GLN A 38 0.06 31.68 -76.65
CA GLN A 38 0.64 31.30 -75.40
C GLN A 38 1.76 30.28 -75.58
N THR A 39 2.96 30.60 -75.05
CA THR A 39 4.13 29.73 -75.12
C THR A 39 4.46 29.09 -73.78
N GLY A 40 3.92 29.63 -72.67
CA GLY A 40 4.11 29.07 -71.37
C GLY A 40 3.16 29.68 -70.32
N THR A 41 2.86 28.93 -69.32
CA THR A 41 2.09 29.36 -68.15
C THR A 41 2.95 29.38 -66.91
N ASN A 42 2.73 30.36 -66.04
CA ASN A 42 3.46 30.51 -64.79
C ASN A 42 5.01 30.50 -64.94
N VAL A 43 5.53 31.11 -66.05
CA VAL A 43 6.97 31.11 -66.36
C VAL A 43 7.83 31.78 -65.25
N TRP A 44 7.30 32.83 -64.63
CA TRP A 44 7.89 33.46 -63.44
C TRP A 44 6.85 34.21 -62.63
N HIS A 45 7.25 34.70 -61.47
CA HIS A 45 6.33 35.38 -60.57
C HIS A 45 6.91 36.73 -60.11
N LEU A 46 6.02 37.66 -59.85
CA LEU A 46 6.34 38.92 -59.13
C LEU A 46 5.40 39.08 -57.94
N PHE A 47 5.87 39.81 -56.94
CA PHE A 47 4.98 40.23 -55.89
C PHE A 47 4.10 41.37 -56.37
N MET A 48 2.86 41.41 -55.90
CA MET A 48 1.99 42.59 -56.09
C MET A 48 2.72 43.81 -55.56
N ALA A 49 2.72 44.90 -56.29
CA ALA A 49 3.42 46.13 -55.92
C ALA A 49 2.89 46.73 -54.62
N MET A 50 3.51 46.33 -53.51
CA MET A 50 3.15 46.87 -52.20
C MET A 50 4.23 47.79 -51.56
N SER A 51 5.48 47.57 -51.83
CA SER A 51 6.56 48.42 -51.35
C SER A 51 7.91 47.93 -51.90
N SER A 52 8.82 48.84 -52.25
CA SER A 52 10.21 48.55 -52.57
C SER A 52 11.09 48.46 -51.31
N THR A 53 10.52 48.54 -50.12
CA THR A 53 11.31 48.62 -48.86
C THR A 53 11.85 47.29 -48.36
N GLY A 54 11.56 46.21 -49.04
CA GLY A 54 12.04 44.87 -48.72
C GLY A 54 10.94 43.88 -48.34
N ILE A 55 11.20 42.60 -48.64
CA ILE A 55 10.28 41.50 -48.29
C ILE A 55 11.11 40.56 -47.39
N ASN A 56 10.64 40.34 -46.19
CA ASN A 56 11.35 39.53 -45.18
C ASN A 56 12.83 39.92 -45.00
N GLY A 57 13.11 41.23 -44.97
CA GLY A 57 14.48 41.75 -44.82
C GLY A 57 15.36 41.67 -46.07
N GLN A 58 14.80 41.31 -47.20
CA GLN A 58 15.53 41.17 -48.47
C GLN A 58 15.29 42.36 -49.38
N SER A 59 16.32 42.78 -50.11
CA SER A 59 16.22 43.90 -51.05
C SER A 59 15.34 43.52 -52.24
N VAL A 60 14.40 44.36 -52.55
CA VAL A 60 13.45 44.25 -53.69
C VAL A 60 13.41 45.59 -54.44
N ALA A 61 13.02 45.52 -55.71
CA ALA A 61 12.77 46.73 -56.49
C ALA A 61 11.58 46.53 -57.42
N TYR A 62 10.99 47.65 -57.83
CA TYR A 62 9.93 47.62 -58.80
C TYR A 62 10.48 47.20 -60.18
N VAL A 63 9.73 46.27 -60.83
CA VAL A 63 9.91 45.89 -62.24
C VAL A 63 8.97 46.73 -63.08
N TYR A 64 9.53 47.40 -64.01
CA TYR A 64 8.79 48.27 -64.90
C TYR A 64 8.74 47.61 -66.27
N ARG A 65 7.62 47.80 -66.99
CA ARG A 65 7.44 47.38 -68.39
C ARG A 65 7.60 48.59 -69.27
N PHE A 66 8.25 48.40 -70.42
CA PHE A 66 8.49 49.38 -71.39
C PHE A 66 8.11 48.77 -72.72
N TRP A 67 7.52 49.61 -73.64
CA TRP A 67 7.18 49.20 -74.98
C TRP A 67 8.05 49.94 -76.04
N SER A 68 8.55 49.20 -77.00
CA SER A 68 9.35 49.77 -78.12
C SER A 68 8.48 50.61 -79.06
N ARG A 69 9.01 51.84 -79.42
CA ARG A 69 8.39 52.73 -80.39
C ARG A 69 8.77 52.44 -81.83
N VAL A 70 9.70 51.55 -82.01
CA VAL A 70 10.19 51.14 -83.36
C VAL A 70 9.16 50.19 -83.96
N SER A 71 8.35 50.66 -84.87
CA SER A 71 7.10 50.04 -85.40
C SER A 71 7.25 48.72 -86.11
N LEU A 72 8.42 48.14 -86.25
CA LEU A 72 8.61 46.87 -86.98
C LEU A 72 9.01 45.71 -86.01
N ILE A 73 9.25 45.97 -84.77
CA ILE A 73 9.82 44.99 -83.85
C ILE A 73 9.14 45.09 -82.45
N GLY A 74 7.87 45.11 -82.36
CA GLY A 74 7.22 45.25 -81.03
C GLY A 74 7.99 44.46 -79.92
N ASP A 75 8.72 45.20 -79.09
CA ASP A 75 9.56 44.63 -77.98
C ASP A 75 9.08 45.14 -76.64
N HIS A 76 8.87 44.20 -75.73
CA HIS A 76 8.60 44.54 -74.33
C HIS A 76 9.87 44.30 -73.43
N LEU A 77 10.41 45.39 -72.99
CA LEU A 77 11.55 45.35 -72.06
C LEU A 77 11.10 45.46 -70.58
N PHE A 78 11.51 44.55 -69.78
CA PHE A 78 11.27 44.56 -68.36
C PHE A 78 12.57 44.81 -67.59
N LYS A 79 12.59 45.77 -66.70
CA LYS A 79 13.80 46.08 -65.94
C LYS A 79 13.50 46.77 -64.62
N PHE A 80 14.49 46.83 -63.72
CA PHE A 80 14.46 47.68 -62.55
C PHE A 80 14.63 49.16 -62.91
N GLY A 81 13.92 49.99 -62.21
CA GLY A 81 13.98 51.47 -62.40
C GLY A 81 13.14 51.98 -63.58
N SER A 82 12.55 53.16 -63.40
CA SER A 82 11.63 53.83 -64.33
C SER A 82 12.30 54.58 -65.46
N SER A 83 13.65 54.63 -65.47
CA SER A 83 14.36 55.33 -66.52
C SER A 83 14.18 54.60 -67.88
N VAL A 84 13.75 55.34 -68.85
CA VAL A 84 13.53 54.83 -70.24
C VAL A 84 14.92 54.40 -70.79
N PRO A 85 15.04 53.19 -71.37
CA PRO A 85 16.35 52.69 -71.84
C PRO A 85 16.94 53.46 -72.98
N SER A 86 16.09 53.88 -73.95
CA SER A 86 16.44 54.75 -75.10
C SER A 86 15.20 55.53 -75.54
N SER A 87 15.36 56.46 -76.49
CA SER A 87 14.28 57.20 -77.12
C SER A 87 13.24 56.33 -77.78
N ASP A 88 13.58 55.08 -78.03
CA ASP A 88 12.76 54.12 -78.77
C ASP A 88 11.74 53.37 -77.86
N TYR A 89 11.85 53.57 -76.57
CA TYR A 89 10.98 52.99 -75.57
C TYR A 89 10.12 54.01 -74.82
N TYR A 90 8.92 53.64 -74.43
CA TYR A 90 8.11 54.36 -73.50
C TYR A 90 7.72 53.46 -72.28
N LEU A 91 7.57 54.09 -71.17
CA LEU A 91 7.18 53.43 -69.92
C LEU A 91 5.68 53.11 -69.90
N GLU A 92 5.31 51.86 -69.80
CA GLU A 92 3.95 51.39 -69.62
C GLU A 92 3.49 51.37 -68.16
N GLY A 93 4.40 51.07 -67.24
CA GLY A 93 4.10 51.06 -65.83
C GLY A 93 4.88 50.06 -65.01
N ILE A 94 4.46 49.95 -63.76
CA ILE A 94 4.97 48.95 -62.83
C ILE A 94 4.15 47.69 -62.97
N ILE A 95 4.84 46.52 -63.15
CA ILE A 95 4.16 45.24 -63.21
C ILE A 95 4.27 44.44 -61.94
N GLY A 96 5.18 44.81 -61.05
CA GLY A 96 5.37 44.14 -59.76
C GLY A 96 6.67 44.46 -59.10
N VAL A 97 7.03 43.68 -58.11
CA VAL A 97 8.25 43.78 -57.33
C VAL A 97 9.03 42.46 -57.37
N ALA A 98 10.28 42.51 -57.64
CA ALA A 98 11.18 41.36 -57.66
C ALA A 98 12.36 41.54 -56.72
N PHE A 99 13.05 40.47 -56.37
CA PHE A 99 14.27 40.50 -55.61
C PHE A 99 15.44 41.00 -56.48
N THR A 100 16.28 41.87 -55.93
CA THR A 100 17.44 42.38 -56.59
C THR A 100 18.65 41.43 -56.50
N GLY A 101 18.60 40.40 -55.65
CA GLY A 101 19.66 39.41 -55.48
C GLY A 101 19.13 38.01 -55.27
N GLY A 102 20.00 37.02 -55.53
CA GLY A 102 19.72 35.61 -55.32
C GLY A 102 19.63 35.23 -53.86
N GLY A 103 19.09 34.04 -53.59
CA GLY A 103 18.94 33.48 -52.27
C GLY A 103 17.87 32.39 -52.17
N SER A 104 17.55 31.94 -50.95
CA SER A 104 16.52 30.94 -50.74
C SER A 104 15.15 31.42 -51.23
N TYR A 105 14.35 30.50 -51.77
CA TYR A 105 13.00 30.74 -52.32
C TYR A 105 12.93 31.74 -53.46
N ARG A 106 14.03 31.82 -54.25
CA ARG A 106 14.14 32.66 -55.42
C ARG A 106 14.74 31.87 -56.55
N GLN A 107 14.30 32.18 -57.75
CA GLN A 107 14.88 31.67 -58.97
C GLN A 107 15.33 32.83 -59.85
N PRO A 108 16.48 32.75 -60.49
CA PRO A 108 16.88 33.78 -61.46
C PRO A 108 15.92 33.81 -62.63
N VAL A 109 15.63 35.02 -63.11
CA VAL A 109 15.00 35.25 -64.38
C VAL A 109 16.07 35.87 -65.28
N TYR A 110 16.43 35.12 -66.29
CA TYR A 110 17.42 35.52 -67.27
C TYR A 110 16.78 36.35 -68.36
N ARG A 111 17.48 37.38 -68.80
CA ARG A 111 17.12 38.18 -69.99
C ARG A 111 17.94 37.71 -71.19
N TYR A 112 17.28 37.52 -72.29
CA TYR A 112 17.84 37.13 -73.56
C TYR A 112 17.40 38.14 -74.59
N TYR A 113 18.31 38.51 -75.53
CA TYR A 113 18.09 39.43 -76.63
C TYR A 113 18.30 38.70 -77.96
N SER A 114 17.41 38.89 -78.92
CA SER A 114 17.52 38.38 -80.27
C SER A 114 18.08 39.50 -81.17
N PRO A 115 19.32 39.43 -81.63
CA PRO A 115 19.86 40.44 -82.59
C PRO A 115 19.14 40.50 -83.93
N SER A 116 18.46 39.41 -84.31
CA SER A 116 17.77 39.33 -85.60
C SER A 116 16.38 39.96 -85.60
N THR A 117 15.72 39.92 -84.40
CA THR A 117 14.35 40.45 -84.27
C THR A 117 14.26 41.68 -83.37
N GLY A 118 15.26 41.92 -82.58
CA GLY A 118 15.28 43.00 -81.58
C GLY A 118 14.45 42.67 -80.33
N ASP A 119 14.01 41.42 -80.14
CA ASP A 119 13.10 40.95 -79.06
C ASP A 119 13.83 40.60 -77.79
N HIS A 120 13.29 40.98 -76.62
CA HIS A 120 13.74 40.55 -75.33
C HIS A 120 12.85 39.42 -74.80
N ARG A 121 13.48 38.30 -74.49
CA ARG A 121 12.84 37.17 -73.84
C ARG A 121 13.31 37.03 -72.41
N TYR A 122 12.42 36.62 -71.54
CA TYR A 122 12.69 36.35 -70.11
C TYR A 122 12.32 34.91 -69.78
N ASP A 123 13.22 34.21 -69.14
CA ASP A 123 13.05 32.81 -68.81
C ASP A 123 13.77 32.48 -67.50
N THR A 124 13.29 31.51 -66.76
CA THR A 124 13.97 30.99 -65.55
C THR A 124 15.06 29.97 -65.92
N SER A 125 15.08 29.44 -67.12
CA SER A 125 16.15 28.57 -67.64
C SER A 125 17.40 29.37 -67.97
N ALA A 126 18.56 28.86 -67.53
CA ALA A 126 19.83 29.42 -67.91
C ALA A 126 20.31 29.05 -69.35
N SER A 127 19.56 28.13 -70.00
CA SER A 127 19.86 27.72 -71.39
C SER A 127 19.48 28.81 -72.37
N THR A 128 20.42 29.27 -73.16
CA THR A 128 20.21 30.32 -74.16
C THR A 128 19.35 29.77 -75.27
N PRO A 129 18.13 30.35 -75.59
CA PRO A 129 17.34 29.93 -76.65
C PRO A 129 18.02 30.17 -78.06
N SER A 130 17.69 29.35 -79.02
CA SER A 130 18.27 29.52 -80.38
C SER A 130 17.91 30.89 -80.97
N GLY A 131 18.91 31.59 -81.48
CA GLY A 131 18.77 32.91 -82.01
C GLY A 131 18.79 34.06 -81.01
N TYR A 132 19.01 33.76 -79.77
CA TYR A 132 19.16 34.74 -78.69
C TYR A 132 20.57 34.78 -78.10
N VAL A 133 20.91 35.87 -77.47
CA VAL A 133 22.10 36.09 -76.68
C VAL A 133 21.62 36.34 -75.26
N ARG A 134 22.24 35.65 -74.29
CA ARG A 134 21.94 35.87 -72.87
C ARG A 134 22.62 37.16 -72.39
N GLU A 135 21.85 38.13 -71.93
CA GLU A 135 22.36 39.38 -71.38
C GLU A 135 22.64 39.34 -69.90
N GLY A 136 22.09 38.35 -69.17
CA GLY A 136 22.32 38.18 -67.74
C GLY A 136 21.08 37.85 -66.95
N ILE A 137 21.17 37.99 -65.66
CA ILE A 137 20.02 37.88 -64.76
C ILE A 137 19.31 39.24 -64.71
N ALA A 138 18.04 39.29 -65.09
CA ALA A 138 17.23 40.51 -65.04
C ALA A 138 16.78 40.80 -63.60
N TRP A 139 16.33 39.78 -62.90
CA TRP A 139 15.91 39.83 -61.49
C TRP A 139 15.87 38.43 -60.94
N TYR A 140 15.51 38.32 -59.64
CA TYR A 140 15.15 37.04 -59.01
C TYR A 140 13.65 36.98 -58.72
N SER A 141 13.00 36.04 -59.31
CA SER A 141 11.57 35.75 -59.14
C SER A 141 11.35 34.94 -57.83
N PRO A 142 10.33 35.23 -57.03
CA PRO A 142 9.95 34.34 -55.98
C PRO A 142 9.45 32.99 -56.48
N VAL A 143 9.85 31.91 -55.87
CA VAL A 143 9.25 30.59 -56.13
C VAL A 143 7.99 30.45 -55.29
N LEU A 144 7.09 29.54 -55.70
CA LEU A 144 5.89 29.22 -54.91
C LEU A 144 6.31 28.54 -53.62
N VAL A 145 6.04 29.16 -52.50
CA VAL A 145 6.27 28.62 -51.18
C VAL A 145 4.95 28.51 -50.45
N TYR A 146 4.51 27.28 -50.28
CA TYR A 146 3.29 26.98 -49.53
C TYR A 146 3.59 26.94 -48.05
N GLY A 147 2.69 27.48 -47.23
CA GLY A 147 2.86 27.46 -45.81
C GLY A 147 1.80 28.28 -45.06
N CYS A 148 1.80 28.14 -43.77
CA CYS A 148 0.94 28.97 -42.92
C CYS A 148 1.42 30.41 -42.92
N LYS A 149 0.52 31.32 -43.28
CA LYS A 149 0.77 32.77 -43.34
C LYS A 149 0.34 33.52 -42.08
N ASP A 150 -0.29 32.85 -41.12
CA ASP A 150 -0.67 33.45 -39.85
C ASP A 150 0.51 33.47 -38.87
N PRO A 151 1.00 34.64 -38.46
CA PRO A 151 2.11 34.76 -37.50
C PRO A 151 1.84 34.17 -36.14
N ASN A 152 0.58 33.94 -35.76
CA ASN A 152 0.19 33.36 -34.50
C ASN A 152 0.23 31.81 -34.53
N ALA A 153 0.38 31.22 -35.71
CA ALA A 153 0.49 29.76 -35.84
C ALA A 153 1.89 29.27 -35.51
N THR A 154 1.97 28.07 -34.89
CA THR A 154 3.24 27.44 -34.52
C THR A 154 4.08 27.02 -35.73
N ASN A 155 3.43 26.80 -36.87
CA ASN A 155 4.06 26.47 -38.16
C ASN A 155 4.05 27.67 -39.13
N TYR A 156 4.05 28.89 -38.59
CA TYR A 156 4.17 30.09 -39.43
C TYR A 156 5.43 30.03 -40.30
N ASN A 157 5.23 30.25 -41.58
CA ASN A 157 6.30 30.39 -42.55
C ASN A 157 6.30 31.80 -43.15
N GLY A 158 7.19 32.67 -42.67
CA GLY A 158 7.31 34.05 -43.15
C GLY A 158 7.63 34.17 -44.67
N TRP A 159 8.11 33.10 -45.30
CA TRP A 159 8.37 33.03 -46.73
C TRP A 159 7.19 32.53 -47.54
N ALA A 160 6.13 32.00 -46.91
CA ALA A 160 4.97 31.51 -47.62
C ALA A 160 4.31 32.65 -48.41
N ASN A 161 4.21 32.45 -49.73
CA ASN A 161 3.55 33.34 -50.64
C ASN A 161 2.27 32.71 -51.23
N GLN A 162 2.05 31.45 -50.91
CA GLN A 162 0.82 30.74 -51.14
C GLN A 162 0.25 30.18 -49.85
N PRO A 163 -1.04 30.28 -49.59
CA PRO A 163 -1.63 29.70 -48.39
C PRO A 163 -1.61 28.18 -48.48
N SER A 164 -1.23 27.48 -47.40
CA SER A 164 -1.52 26.07 -47.19
C SER A 164 -2.71 25.91 -46.25
N THR A 165 -3.43 24.83 -46.43
CA THR A 165 -4.58 24.47 -45.56
C THR A 165 -4.08 23.81 -44.28
N GLY A 166 -3.42 24.50 -43.37
CA GLY A 166 -2.92 23.84 -42.17
C GLY A 166 -2.07 24.75 -41.31
N CYS A 167 -2.67 25.82 -40.80
CA CYS A 167 -2.06 26.58 -39.71
C CYS A 167 -2.31 25.84 -38.43
N ASN A 168 -1.22 25.51 -37.71
CA ASN A 168 -1.28 24.89 -36.41
C ASN A 168 -1.21 25.95 -35.34
N TYR A 169 -2.07 25.85 -34.33
CA TYR A 169 -2.12 26.80 -33.22
C TYR A 169 -1.82 26.10 -31.91
N THR A 170 -1.17 26.83 -31.01
CA THR A 170 -1.04 26.37 -29.63
C THR A 170 -2.38 26.50 -28.93
N VAL A 171 -2.97 25.38 -28.58
CA VAL A 171 -4.17 25.33 -27.73
C VAL A 171 -3.76 24.73 -26.40
N TYR A 172 -3.77 25.57 -25.38
CA TYR A 172 -3.50 25.13 -24.01
C TYR A 172 -4.76 24.50 -23.42
N GLY A 173 -4.54 23.45 -22.64
CA GLY A 173 -5.60 22.73 -21.93
C GLY A 173 -5.11 21.37 -21.49
N CYS A 174 -5.93 20.66 -20.73
CA CYS A 174 -5.59 19.30 -20.34
C CYS A 174 -5.70 18.34 -21.54
N THR A 175 -4.61 17.64 -21.84
CA THR A 175 -4.52 16.66 -22.93
C THR A 175 -4.77 15.23 -22.47
N ASP A 176 -5.01 15.00 -21.17
CA ASP A 176 -5.30 13.67 -20.63
C ASP A 176 -6.80 13.40 -20.67
N PRO A 177 -7.26 12.37 -21.42
CA PRO A 177 -8.68 12.01 -21.51
C PRO A 177 -9.31 11.60 -20.16
N ASN A 178 -8.48 11.22 -19.16
CA ASN A 178 -8.95 10.83 -17.84
C ASN A 178 -9.20 12.04 -16.92
N ALA A 179 -8.79 13.23 -17.31
CA ALA A 179 -9.01 14.43 -16.51
C ALA A 179 -10.44 14.95 -16.65
N SER A 180 -10.97 15.54 -15.60
CA SER A 180 -12.30 16.15 -15.59
C SER A 180 -12.42 17.40 -16.48
N ASN A 181 -11.30 18.06 -16.76
CA ASN A 181 -11.20 19.24 -17.63
C ASN A 181 -10.46 18.91 -18.94
N TYR A 182 -10.56 17.66 -19.44
CA TYR A 182 -10.00 17.27 -20.73
C TYR A 182 -10.47 18.17 -21.86
N ASN A 183 -9.54 18.64 -22.66
CA ASN A 183 -9.81 19.39 -23.87
C ASN A 183 -9.25 18.65 -25.09
N PRO A 184 -10.08 17.99 -25.91
CA PRO A 184 -9.62 17.22 -27.08
C PRO A 184 -8.94 18.08 -28.15
N SER A 185 -9.11 19.41 -28.10
CA SER A 185 -8.47 20.36 -29.02
C SER A 185 -7.10 20.83 -28.50
N ALA A 186 -6.73 20.55 -27.26
CA ALA A 186 -5.47 21.00 -26.70
C ALA A 186 -4.31 20.18 -27.29
N ASN A 187 -3.24 20.90 -27.68
CA ASN A 187 -1.97 20.33 -28.14
C ASN A 187 -0.79 20.67 -27.23
N VAL A 188 -1.04 21.47 -26.20
CA VAL A 188 -0.08 21.77 -25.11
C VAL A 188 -0.77 21.54 -23.78
N ASN A 189 -0.24 20.58 -23.02
CA ASN A 189 -0.81 20.24 -21.72
C ASN A 189 -0.69 21.40 -20.74
N SER A 190 -1.79 21.75 -20.08
CA SER A 190 -1.88 22.83 -19.10
C SER A 190 -2.99 22.53 -18.10
N GLY A 191 -2.61 22.25 -16.83
CA GLY A 191 -3.52 22.25 -15.70
C GLY A 191 -4.60 21.17 -15.72
N CYS A 192 -4.22 19.87 -15.77
CA CYS A 192 -5.17 18.78 -15.62
C CYS A 192 -5.73 18.69 -14.20
N THR A 193 -7.03 18.53 -14.08
CA THR A 193 -7.73 18.24 -12.84
C THR A 193 -8.40 16.88 -12.92
N TYR A 194 -8.31 16.11 -11.83
CA TYR A 194 -8.84 14.75 -11.79
C TYR A 194 -9.91 14.62 -10.72
N PRO A 195 -10.92 13.78 -10.93
CA PRO A 195 -11.89 13.46 -9.89
C PRO A 195 -11.20 12.91 -8.64
N THR A 196 -11.62 13.37 -7.47
CA THR A 196 -11.18 12.79 -6.21
C THR A 196 -12.10 11.64 -5.84
N PRO A 197 -11.59 10.45 -5.52
CA PRO A 197 -12.41 9.35 -5.05
C PRO A 197 -13.14 9.69 -3.75
N SER A 198 -14.35 9.17 -3.59
CA SER A 198 -15.08 9.15 -2.34
C SER A 198 -15.24 7.72 -1.88
N VAL A 199 -14.74 7.40 -0.69
CA VAL A 199 -14.71 6.04 -0.15
C VAL A 199 -15.42 5.96 1.18
N SER A 200 -16.13 4.86 1.41
CA SER A 200 -16.87 4.58 2.63
C SER A 200 -16.67 3.11 3.02
N VAL A 201 -16.42 2.87 4.30
CA VAL A 201 -16.32 1.53 4.87
C VAL A 201 -17.05 1.49 6.20
N SER A 202 -17.78 0.41 6.46
CA SER A 202 -18.46 0.12 7.71
C SER A 202 -18.22 -1.33 8.13
N ILE A 203 -18.25 -1.57 9.43
CA ILE A 203 -18.11 -2.92 10.00
C ILE A 203 -19.23 -3.13 11.00
N SER A 204 -19.96 -4.23 10.87
CA SER A 204 -21.07 -4.57 11.77
C SER A 204 -21.03 -6.06 12.15
N PRO A 205 -21.03 -6.39 13.46
CA PRO A 205 -20.83 -5.48 14.59
C PRO A 205 -19.42 -4.87 14.61
N SER A 206 -19.25 -3.75 15.30
CA SER A 206 -17.93 -3.06 15.42
C SER A 206 -16.98 -3.75 16.40
N SER A 207 -17.49 -4.72 17.17
CA SER A 207 -16.70 -5.56 18.07
C SER A 207 -17.25 -6.99 18.08
N ILE A 208 -16.35 -7.94 18.25
CA ILE A 208 -16.64 -9.39 18.34
C ILE A 208 -15.81 -10.02 19.46
N ILE A 209 -16.24 -11.18 19.91
CA ILE A 209 -15.41 -12.08 20.71
C ILE A 209 -14.61 -12.94 19.71
N ARG A 210 -13.36 -13.26 20.03
CA ARG A 210 -12.53 -14.14 19.22
C ARG A 210 -13.28 -15.42 18.83
N GLY A 211 -13.25 -15.73 17.54
CA GLY A 211 -13.99 -16.85 16.95
C GLY A 211 -15.36 -16.48 16.39
N GLN A 212 -15.86 -15.28 16.66
CA GLN A 212 -17.04 -14.73 16.00
C GLN A 212 -16.68 -13.98 14.71
N SER A 213 -17.70 -13.59 13.96
CA SER A 213 -17.57 -12.91 12.68
C SER A 213 -18.26 -11.55 12.69
N ALA A 214 -17.75 -10.64 11.84
CA ALA A 214 -18.41 -9.40 11.49
C ALA A 214 -18.49 -9.26 9.96
N THR A 215 -19.37 -8.40 9.48
CA THR A 215 -19.47 -8.05 8.07
C THR A 215 -18.84 -6.69 7.84
N ILE A 216 -17.83 -6.62 6.97
CA ILE A 216 -17.31 -5.38 6.41
C ILE A 216 -18.06 -5.07 5.13
N SER A 217 -18.53 -3.82 4.97
CA SER A 217 -19.20 -3.33 3.76
C SER A 217 -18.53 -2.04 3.31
N TRP A 218 -18.39 -1.88 2.00
CA TRP A 218 -17.70 -0.73 1.42
C TRP A 218 -18.35 -0.22 0.14
N SER A 219 -18.06 1.05 -0.15
CA SER A 219 -18.33 1.65 -1.46
C SER A 219 -17.26 2.66 -1.80
N ALA A 220 -16.92 2.75 -3.09
CA ALA A 220 -15.99 3.71 -3.65
C ALA A 220 -16.62 4.31 -4.92
N TYR A 221 -16.65 5.64 -4.99
CA TYR A 221 -17.12 6.41 -6.13
C TYR A 221 -15.96 7.20 -6.74
N ASN A 222 -15.98 7.46 -8.02
CA ASN A 222 -14.87 8.08 -8.77
C ASN A 222 -13.53 7.37 -8.55
N SER A 223 -13.55 6.04 -8.53
CA SER A 223 -12.36 5.23 -8.26
C SER A 223 -12.22 4.15 -9.32
N THR A 224 -11.03 4.00 -9.88
CA THR A 224 -10.71 3.01 -10.92
C THR A 224 -10.08 1.74 -10.34
N SER A 225 -9.54 1.84 -9.12
CA SER A 225 -9.05 0.70 -8.36
C SER A 225 -9.24 0.90 -6.87
N GLN A 226 -9.58 -0.17 -6.15
CA GLN A 226 -9.84 -0.18 -4.72
C GLN A 226 -9.07 -1.31 -4.05
N ASN A 227 -8.55 -1.00 -2.86
CA ASN A 227 -7.89 -1.99 -2.02
C ASN A 227 -8.33 -1.82 -0.57
N ILE A 228 -8.58 -2.94 0.11
CA ILE A 228 -8.79 -2.96 1.56
C ILE A 228 -7.63 -3.72 2.20
N THR A 229 -6.97 -3.07 3.17
CA THR A 229 -5.88 -3.70 3.92
C THR A 229 -6.37 -5.02 4.54
N GLY A 230 -5.65 -6.10 4.28
CA GLY A 230 -6.00 -7.45 4.76
C GLY A 230 -7.00 -8.23 3.89
N LEU A 231 -7.66 -7.59 2.92
CA LEU A 231 -8.55 -8.25 1.96
C LEU A 231 -8.00 -8.20 0.52
N GLY A 232 -7.09 -7.26 0.23
CA GLY A 232 -6.55 -7.06 -1.11
C GLY A 232 -7.44 -6.18 -1.99
N ASN A 233 -7.36 -6.37 -3.31
CA ASN A 233 -8.16 -5.63 -4.27
C ASN A 233 -9.62 -6.07 -4.22
N VAL A 234 -10.51 -5.09 -4.23
CA VAL A 234 -11.96 -5.30 -4.11
C VAL A 234 -12.70 -4.57 -5.24
N ALA A 235 -13.96 -4.95 -5.46
CA ALA A 235 -14.85 -4.21 -6.37
C ALA A 235 -15.19 -2.81 -5.81
N GLY A 236 -15.75 -1.92 -6.64
CA GLY A 236 -16.15 -0.57 -6.25
C GLY A 236 -17.16 -0.51 -5.09
N SER A 237 -17.95 -1.56 -4.88
CA SER A 237 -18.82 -1.74 -3.73
C SER A 237 -18.96 -3.22 -3.42
N GLY A 238 -19.23 -3.54 -2.17
CA GLY A 238 -19.40 -4.93 -1.76
C GLY A 238 -19.47 -5.11 -0.25
N SER A 239 -19.56 -6.36 0.15
CA SER A 239 -19.46 -6.77 1.54
C SER A 239 -18.79 -8.13 1.66
N GLN A 240 -18.16 -8.38 2.80
CA GLN A 240 -17.47 -9.63 3.09
C GLN A 240 -17.54 -9.95 4.59
N THR A 241 -17.67 -11.23 4.91
CA THR A 241 -17.54 -11.71 6.29
C THR A 241 -16.06 -11.80 6.65
N ILE A 242 -15.71 -11.28 7.83
CA ILE A 242 -14.35 -11.26 8.39
C ILE A 242 -14.36 -11.84 9.80
N SER A 243 -13.33 -12.59 10.16
CA SER A 243 -13.22 -13.26 11.47
C SER A 243 -11.77 -13.15 11.99
N PRO A 244 -11.26 -11.94 12.25
CA PRO A 244 -9.91 -11.77 12.75
C PRO A 244 -9.78 -12.32 14.18
N THR A 245 -8.60 -12.79 14.54
CA THR A 245 -8.30 -13.32 15.87
C THR A 245 -7.81 -12.27 16.87
N SER A 246 -7.51 -11.06 16.38
CA SER A 246 -7.08 -9.90 17.16
C SER A 246 -7.69 -8.63 16.58
N THR A 247 -7.75 -7.56 17.37
CA THR A 247 -8.23 -6.24 16.94
C THR A 247 -7.49 -5.80 15.67
N THR A 248 -8.25 -5.54 14.61
CA THR A 248 -7.73 -5.30 13.27
C THR A 248 -8.37 -4.05 12.67
N SER A 249 -7.53 -3.21 12.06
CA SER A 249 -7.98 -2.04 11.30
C SER A 249 -8.00 -2.36 9.82
N TYR A 250 -9.11 -2.04 9.16
CA TYR A 250 -9.33 -2.18 7.74
C TYR A 250 -9.36 -0.80 7.11
N THR A 251 -8.45 -0.54 6.18
CA THR A 251 -8.37 0.72 5.46
C THR A 251 -8.75 0.48 4.01
N LEU A 252 -9.84 1.09 3.58
CA LEU A 252 -10.22 1.17 2.17
C LEU A 252 -9.49 2.35 1.53
N THR A 253 -8.75 2.08 0.47
CA THR A 253 -8.12 3.08 -0.39
C THR A 253 -8.71 2.96 -1.78
N GLY A 254 -9.24 4.06 -2.31
CA GLY A 254 -9.67 4.19 -3.69
C GLY A 254 -8.73 5.09 -4.46
N ASN A 255 -8.34 4.69 -5.68
CA ASN A 255 -7.47 5.45 -6.57
C ASN A 255 -8.20 5.76 -7.88
N TYR A 256 -7.97 6.95 -8.42
CA TYR A 256 -8.38 7.33 -9.76
C TYR A 256 -7.16 7.39 -10.66
N TYR A 257 -6.91 6.33 -11.44
CA TYR A 257 -5.78 6.16 -12.37
C TYR A 257 -4.40 6.50 -11.80
N GLY A 258 -4.24 6.54 -10.47
CA GLY A 258 -3.01 6.95 -9.79
C GLY A 258 -2.83 8.46 -9.62
N TYR A 259 -3.72 9.29 -10.15
CA TYR A 259 -3.63 10.75 -10.03
C TYR A 259 -4.13 11.29 -8.68
N THR A 260 -5.25 10.74 -8.20
CA THR A 260 -5.85 11.10 -6.91
C THR A 260 -6.23 9.86 -6.12
N ASN A 261 -6.26 9.97 -4.81
CA ASN A 261 -6.69 8.90 -3.94
C ASN A 261 -7.49 9.43 -2.74
N ALA A 262 -8.25 8.54 -2.13
CA ALA A 262 -8.90 8.77 -0.85
C ALA A 262 -8.82 7.48 -0.03
N SER A 263 -8.76 7.61 1.30
CA SER A 263 -8.76 6.48 2.19
C SER A 263 -9.62 6.71 3.42
N VAL A 264 -10.19 5.64 3.96
CA VAL A 264 -10.95 5.62 5.20
C VAL A 264 -10.67 4.33 5.94
N SER A 265 -10.52 4.41 7.26
CA SER A 265 -10.24 3.25 8.11
C SER A 265 -11.39 2.98 9.07
N ARG A 266 -11.61 1.70 9.38
CA ARG A 266 -12.46 1.22 10.49
C ARG A 266 -11.76 0.10 11.20
N THR A 267 -11.86 0.11 12.53
CA THR A 267 -11.28 -0.91 13.39
C THR A 267 -12.37 -1.85 13.88
N LEU A 268 -12.14 -3.15 13.72
CA LEU A 268 -12.92 -4.21 14.37
C LEU A 268 -12.20 -4.59 15.66
N THR A 269 -12.84 -4.33 16.79
CA THR A 269 -12.31 -4.73 18.10
C THR A 269 -12.58 -6.21 18.33
N VAL A 270 -11.54 -6.97 18.70
CA VAL A 270 -11.66 -8.39 19.03
C VAL A 270 -11.34 -8.60 20.51
N TYR A 271 -12.35 -8.99 21.26
CA TYR A 271 -12.22 -9.34 22.65
C TYR A 271 -11.77 -10.80 22.81
N GLN A 272 -10.84 -11.03 23.71
CA GLN A 272 -10.35 -12.37 24.02
C GLN A 272 -11.23 -12.99 25.12
N PRO A 273 -11.69 -14.23 24.98
CA PRO A 273 -12.38 -14.93 26.04
C PRO A 273 -11.53 -15.02 27.32
N PRO A 274 -12.16 -15.11 28.51
CA PRO A 274 -11.46 -15.40 29.75
C PRO A 274 -10.68 -16.71 29.66
N SER A 275 -9.41 -16.68 30.08
CA SER A 275 -8.59 -17.88 30.33
C SER A 275 -8.18 -17.85 31.79
N ILE A 276 -8.54 -18.89 32.51
CA ILE A 276 -8.45 -18.95 33.97
C ILE A 276 -7.51 -20.09 34.37
N GLN A 277 -6.49 -19.75 35.17
CA GLN A 277 -5.74 -20.69 35.96
C GLN A 277 -6.16 -20.49 37.42
N PHE A 278 -6.65 -21.56 38.09
CA PHE A 278 -7.11 -21.50 39.46
C PHE A 278 -6.67 -22.78 40.18
N THR A 279 -5.85 -22.64 41.23
CA THR A 279 -5.21 -23.74 41.93
C THR A 279 -5.20 -23.48 43.45
N ALA A 280 -5.03 -24.53 44.23
CA ALA A 280 -4.68 -24.47 45.63
C ALA A 280 -3.24 -25.01 45.77
N ASP A 281 -2.45 -24.47 46.70
CA ASP A 281 -1.09 -24.97 47.01
C ASP A 281 -1.19 -26.39 47.55
N ASP A 282 -2.12 -26.62 48.51
CA ASP A 282 -2.46 -27.94 49.03
C ASP A 282 -3.93 -28.23 48.68
N SER A 283 -4.17 -29.30 47.95
CA SER A 283 -5.51 -29.77 47.59
C SER A 283 -6.15 -30.64 48.68
N GLU A 284 -5.38 -31.03 49.71
CA GLU A 284 -5.80 -31.84 50.81
C GLU A 284 -5.13 -31.29 52.12
N ILE A 285 -5.94 -31.00 53.11
CA ILE A 285 -5.50 -30.37 54.39
C ILE A 285 -6.22 -31.01 55.57
N VAL A 286 -5.67 -30.81 56.77
CA VAL A 286 -6.41 -31.06 58.03
C VAL A 286 -7.37 -29.88 58.29
N SER A 287 -8.48 -30.16 58.95
CA SER A 287 -9.49 -29.16 59.32
C SER A 287 -8.86 -27.91 59.95
N GLY A 288 -9.10 -26.75 59.35
CA GLY A 288 -8.61 -25.45 59.81
C GLY A 288 -7.13 -25.14 59.54
N VAL A 289 -6.38 -26.07 58.94
CA VAL A 289 -5.00 -25.81 58.49
C VAL A 289 -5.03 -24.92 57.28
N PRO A 290 -4.24 -23.83 57.22
CA PRO A 290 -4.27 -22.91 56.10
C PRO A 290 -3.62 -23.49 54.83
N THR A 291 -4.26 -23.23 53.66
CA THR A 291 -3.67 -23.37 52.31
C THR A 291 -3.90 -22.09 51.52
N THR A 292 -3.27 -21.97 50.36
CA THR A 292 -3.35 -20.77 49.55
C THR A 292 -4.01 -21.07 48.18
N LEU A 293 -5.11 -20.39 47.90
CA LEU A 293 -5.65 -20.32 46.56
C LEU A 293 -4.83 -19.36 45.72
N ARG A 294 -4.52 -19.73 44.49
CA ARG A 294 -3.80 -18.92 43.51
C ARG A 294 -4.59 -18.87 42.19
N TRP A 295 -4.66 -17.68 41.60
CA TRP A 295 -5.30 -17.55 40.30
C TRP A 295 -4.63 -16.51 39.41
N ILE A 296 -4.74 -16.75 38.09
CA ILE A 296 -4.38 -15.84 37.04
C ILE A 296 -5.50 -15.89 36.03
N VAL A 297 -6.11 -14.74 35.74
CA VAL A 297 -7.17 -14.58 34.72
C VAL A 297 -6.65 -13.66 33.63
N THR A 298 -6.71 -14.12 32.39
CA THR A 298 -6.33 -13.35 31.22
C THR A 298 -7.52 -13.23 30.26
N GLY A 299 -7.39 -12.36 29.24
CA GLY A 299 -8.46 -12.08 28.31
C GLY A 299 -9.08 -10.70 28.53
N SER A 300 -10.20 -10.45 27.88
CA SER A 300 -10.93 -9.17 27.99
C SER A 300 -11.92 -9.24 29.15
N VAL A 301 -11.40 -9.19 30.37
CA VAL A 301 -12.14 -9.39 31.63
C VAL A 301 -12.17 -8.10 32.44
N ASN A 302 -13.33 -7.79 33.02
CA ASN A 302 -13.52 -6.62 33.86
C ASN A 302 -13.68 -7.00 35.34
N THR A 303 -14.29 -8.16 35.62
CA THR A 303 -14.60 -8.59 37.00
C THR A 303 -14.18 -10.03 37.22
N VAL A 304 -13.62 -10.30 38.38
CA VAL A 304 -13.33 -11.64 38.90
C VAL A 304 -13.93 -11.74 40.30
N THR A 305 -14.66 -12.82 40.56
CA THR A 305 -15.21 -13.12 41.89
C THR A 305 -14.95 -14.58 42.24
N ILE A 306 -14.75 -14.85 43.52
CA ILE A 306 -14.64 -16.21 44.06
C ILE A 306 -15.71 -16.36 45.13
N ASP A 307 -16.40 -17.47 45.11
CA ASP A 307 -17.43 -17.81 46.06
C ASP A 307 -16.89 -18.09 47.46
N ASN A 308 -17.69 -18.69 48.34
CA ASN A 308 -17.33 -19.07 49.72
C ASN A 308 -16.74 -17.92 50.56
N GLY A 309 -17.28 -16.68 50.37
CA GLY A 309 -16.94 -15.52 51.19
C GLY A 309 -15.72 -14.73 50.74
N ILE A 310 -15.01 -15.13 49.68
CA ILE A 310 -13.85 -14.40 49.15
C ILE A 310 -14.29 -13.12 48.43
N GLY A 311 -15.31 -13.22 47.54
CA GLY A 311 -15.91 -12.07 46.86
C GLY A 311 -15.10 -11.57 45.65
N SER A 312 -15.16 -10.24 45.39
CA SER A 312 -14.47 -9.61 44.26
C SER A 312 -12.96 -9.54 44.49
N THR A 313 -12.19 -9.80 43.44
CA THR A 313 -10.74 -9.83 43.49
C THR A 313 -10.09 -9.30 42.21
N ASN A 314 -8.77 -9.20 42.21
CA ASN A 314 -7.97 -8.82 41.03
C ASN A 314 -7.83 -9.97 40.05
N LEU A 315 -7.41 -9.65 38.81
CA LEU A 315 -7.18 -10.63 37.73
C LEU A 315 -6.11 -11.67 38.08
N SER A 316 -5.16 -11.31 38.93
CA SER A 316 -4.11 -12.19 39.46
C SER A 316 -3.90 -11.87 40.91
N SER A 317 -4.00 -12.86 41.78
CA SER A 317 -3.77 -12.72 43.20
C SER A 317 -3.65 -14.08 43.89
N LEU A 318 -3.54 -14.05 45.20
CA LEU A 318 -3.56 -15.21 46.08
C LEU A 318 -4.41 -14.90 47.32
N GLN A 319 -5.00 -15.93 47.93
CA GLN A 319 -5.77 -15.83 49.15
C GLN A 319 -5.53 -17.03 50.05
N THR A 320 -5.11 -16.80 51.26
CA THR A 320 -5.04 -17.85 52.28
C THR A 320 -6.44 -18.17 52.79
N ILE A 321 -6.77 -19.44 52.85
CA ILE A 321 -8.03 -20.01 53.36
C ILE A 321 -7.76 -21.12 54.37
N SER A 322 -8.70 -21.38 55.26
CA SER A 322 -8.62 -22.43 56.27
C SER A 322 -9.95 -23.14 56.43
N PRO A 323 -10.39 -23.90 55.42
CA PRO A 323 -11.68 -24.58 55.46
C PRO A 323 -11.68 -25.68 56.53
N THR A 324 -12.80 -25.84 57.23
CA THR A 324 -13.03 -26.90 58.20
C THR A 324 -13.78 -28.09 57.67
N VAL A 325 -14.29 -28.00 56.46
CA VAL A 325 -14.95 -29.07 55.72
C VAL A 325 -14.52 -29.03 54.25
N THR A 326 -14.53 -30.14 53.55
CA THR A 326 -14.21 -30.20 52.14
C THR A 326 -15.01 -29.16 51.39
N THR A 327 -14.32 -28.21 50.75
CA THR A 327 -14.89 -27.03 50.13
C THR A 327 -14.45 -26.90 48.67
N THR A 328 -15.37 -26.72 47.77
CA THR A 328 -15.10 -26.39 46.37
C THR A 328 -15.25 -24.88 46.18
N TYR A 329 -14.22 -24.25 45.74
CA TYR A 329 -14.17 -22.82 45.39
C TYR A 329 -14.39 -22.66 43.92
N THR A 330 -15.25 -21.73 43.48
CA THR A 330 -15.54 -21.40 42.11
C THR A 330 -15.12 -19.97 41.83
N LEU A 331 -14.23 -19.80 40.89
CA LEU A 331 -13.84 -18.51 40.35
C LEU A 331 -14.69 -18.22 39.11
N PHE A 332 -15.32 -17.03 39.07
CA PHE A 332 -16.08 -16.50 37.95
C PHE A 332 -15.37 -15.27 37.41
N ALA A 333 -15.20 -15.23 36.08
CA ALA A 333 -14.65 -14.09 35.36
C ALA A 333 -15.67 -13.59 34.33
N SER A 334 -15.87 -12.26 34.23
CA SER A 334 -16.74 -11.68 33.20
C SER A 334 -16.20 -10.37 32.65
N GLY A 335 -16.56 -10.07 31.39
CA GLY A 335 -16.15 -8.87 30.69
C GLY A 335 -16.56 -8.88 29.22
N PRO A 336 -16.06 -7.94 28.42
CA PRO A 336 -16.38 -7.90 26.98
C PRO A 336 -16.00 -9.17 26.20
N GLY A 337 -15.04 -9.96 26.72
CA GLY A 337 -14.66 -11.25 26.17
C GLY A 337 -15.61 -12.39 26.49
N GLY A 338 -16.72 -12.10 27.18
CA GLY A 338 -17.66 -13.10 27.67
C GLY A 338 -17.44 -13.46 29.13
N THR A 339 -17.93 -14.66 29.50
CA THR A 339 -17.82 -15.21 30.85
C THR A 339 -17.00 -16.50 30.86
N GLY A 340 -16.37 -16.78 31.97
CA GLY A 340 -15.66 -18.05 32.21
C GLY A 340 -15.69 -18.40 33.68
N SER A 341 -15.51 -19.68 34.02
CA SER A 341 -15.40 -20.15 35.40
C SER A 341 -14.38 -21.29 35.50
N ALA A 342 -13.81 -21.42 36.68
CA ALA A 342 -12.94 -22.54 37.05
C ALA A 342 -13.18 -22.91 38.52
N THR A 343 -12.98 -24.16 38.87
CA THR A 343 -13.15 -24.67 40.24
C THR A 343 -11.89 -25.30 40.76
N VAL A 344 -11.69 -25.21 42.04
CA VAL A 344 -10.69 -25.98 42.80
C VAL A 344 -11.35 -26.49 44.09
N THR A 345 -11.12 -27.76 44.39
CA THR A 345 -11.62 -28.37 45.63
C THR A 345 -10.46 -28.58 46.59
N VAL A 346 -10.62 -28.09 47.81
CA VAL A 346 -9.75 -28.39 48.90
C VAL A 346 -10.44 -29.43 49.80
N VAL A 347 -9.86 -30.63 49.83
CA VAL A 347 -10.36 -31.73 50.60
C VAL A 347 -9.90 -31.58 52.06
N VAL A 348 -10.82 -31.66 52.98
CA VAL A 348 -10.49 -31.65 54.42
C VAL A 348 -10.54 -33.09 54.91
N VAL A 349 -9.43 -33.53 55.39
CA VAL A 349 -9.23 -34.84 56.00
C VAL A 349 -9.06 -34.69 57.53
N ASP A 350 -9.60 -35.62 58.25
CA ASP A 350 -9.30 -35.68 59.66
C ASP A 350 -7.94 -36.37 59.94
N PRO A 351 -7.19 -35.89 60.91
CA PRO A 351 -5.93 -36.56 61.28
C PRO A 351 -6.20 -38.00 61.71
N PRO A 352 -5.27 -38.95 61.46
CA PRO A 352 -5.36 -40.28 62.03
C PRO A 352 -5.30 -40.21 63.56
N THR A 353 -5.89 -41.16 64.23
CA THR A 353 -5.66 -41.38 65.67
C THR A 353 -5.16 -42.79 65.87
N VAL A 354 -4.24 -42.93 66.79
CA VAL A 354 -3.70 -44.19 67.25
C VAL A 354 -3.82 -44.29 68.77
N ALA A 355 -4.14 -45.44 69.25
CA ALA A 355 -4.16 -45.72 70.70
C ALA A 355 -3.53 -47.08 70.93
N ILE A 356 -2.71 -47.19 71.99
CA ILE A 356 -2.09 -48.43 72.42
C ILE A 356 -2.48 -48.75 73.86
N ASN A 357 -2.90 -49.96 74.04
CA ASN A 357 -3.33 -50.41 75.36
C ASN A 357 -2.66 -51.73 75.71
N GLY A 358 -2.33 -51.93 76.98
CA GLY A 358 -1.72 -53.16 77.49
C GLY A 358 -1.68 -53.24 78.99
N PRO A 359 -0.98 -54.21 79.54
CA PRO A 359 -0.85 -54.36 80.94
C PRO A 359 -0.10 -53.17 81.57
N ILE A 360 -0.40 -52.83 82.79
CA ILE A 360 0.24 -51.71 83.51
C ILE A 360 1.55 -52.13 84.20
N VAL A 361 1.81 -53.45 84.35
CA VAL A 361 2.99 -54.05 84.89
C VAL A 361 3.10 -55.50 84.37
N VAL A 362 4.32 -56.03 84.23
CA VAL A 362 4.60 -57.37 83.79
C VAL A 362 5.76 -57.98 84.58
N ASN A 363 5.88 -59.31 84.60
CA ASN A 363 7.03 -60.00 85.19
C ASN A 363 7.93 -60.55 84.04
N TYR A 364 9.18 -60.89 84.42
CA TYR A 364 10.04 -61.63 83.47
C TYR A 364 9.42 -63.01 83.19
N GLY A 365 9.50 -63.41 81.91
CA GLY A 365 8.87 -64.61 81.45
C GLY A 365 7.42 -64.47 80.99
N ASP A 366 6.85 -63.36 81.27
CA ASP A 366 5.46 -63.11 80.80
C ASP A 366 5.41 -62.84 79.31
N ASN A 367 4.31 -63.27 78.67
CA ASN A 367 3.95 -62.82 77.35
C ASN A 367 3.12 -61.53 77.50
N VAL A 368 3.67 -60.44 77.09
CA VAL A 368 2.96 -59.15 77.06
C VAL A 368 2.12 -59.06 75.83
N THR A 369 0.81 -58.95 76.00
CA THR A 369 -0.09 -58.69 74.84
C THR A 369 -0.54 -57.26 74.95
N ILE A 370 -0.22 -56.47 73.93
CA ILE A 370 -0.73 -55.16 73.72
C ILE A 370 -1.83 -55.16 72.64
N SER A 371 -2.84 -54.35 72.85
CA SER A 371 -3.82 -54.06 71.79
C SER A 371 -3.63 -52.65 71.29
N HIS A 372 -3.85 -52.45 70.05
CA HIS A 372 -3.81 -51.11 69.46
C HIS A 372 -5.04 -50.87 68.62
N GLU A 373 -5.51 -49.64 68.66
CA GLU A 373 -6.64 -49.15 67.88
C GLU A 373 -6.18 -47.99 67.02
N MET A 374 -6.54 -48.02 65.79
CA MET A 374 -6.28 -46.97 64.83
C MET A 374 -7.56 -46.61 64.17
N THR A 375 -7.82 -45.30 64.08
CA THR A 375 -8.97 -44.76 63.37
C THR A 375 -8.54 -43.99 62.16
N LYS A 376 -9.38 -44.03 61.12
CA LYS A 376 -9.25 -43.33 59.84
C LYS A 376 -8.06 -43.76 59.01
N ALA A 377 -8.16 -43.65 57.70
CA ALA A 377 -7.32 -44.23 56.70
C ALA A 377 -5.81 -43.99 56.93
N ILE A 378 -5.21 -44.83 57.77
CA ILE A 378 -3.76 -44.91 57.93
C ILE A 378 -3.20 -45.62 56.72
N THR A 379 -2.23 -45.02 56.04
CA THR A 379 -1.56 -45.63 54.87
C THR A 379 -0.45 -46.57 55.28
N THR A 380 0.26 -46.23 56.37
CA THR A 380 1.32 -47.07 56.96
C THR A 380 1.34 -46.86 58.47
N TYR A 381 1.74 -47.90 59.18
CA TYR A 381 1.99 -47.82 60.61
C TYR A 381 3.15 -48.71 61.04
N GLU A 382 3.77 -48.33 62.16
CA GLU A 382 4.94 -48.97 62.70
C GLU A 382 4.84 -49.10 64.24
N LEU A 383 5.15 -50.25 64.78
CA LEU A 383 5.27 -50.45 66.19
C LEU A 383 6.74 -50.60 66.56
N GLN A 384 7.28 -49.76 67.44
CA GLN A 384 8.62 -49.85 67.99
C GLN A 384 8.57 -50.34 69.45
N ILE A 385 9.45 -51.23 69.80
CA ILE A 385 9.56 -51.77 71.15
C ILE A 385 10.94 -51.41 71.69
N LEU A 386 11.00 -50.70 72.79
CA LEU A 386 12.24 -50.26 73.45
C LEU A 386 12.28 -50.81 74.87
N GLU A 387 13.28 -51.58 75.20
CA GLU A 387 13.55 -52.04 76.54
C GLU A 387 14.65 -51.14 77.18
N THR A 388 14.40 -50.55 78.33
CA THR A 388 15.33 -49.66 79.02
C THR A 388 15.68 -50.12 80.41
N ASP A 389 16.95 -49.94 80.79
CA ASP A 389 17.44 -50.24 82.14
C ASP A 389 17.17 -49.06 83.17
N LEU A 390 17.68 -49.20 84.38
CA LEU A 390 17.53 -48.15 85.43
C LEU A 390 18.13 -46.79 85.05
N ASP A 391 19.14 -46.79 84.20
CA ASP A 391 19.84 -45.57 83.79
C ASP A 391 19.24 -45.02 82.47
N ASN A 392 18.09 -45.48 82.07
CA ASN A 392 17.41 -45.15 80.77
C ASN A 392 18.25 -45.50 79.51
N ASN A 393 19.21 -46.42 79.65
CA ASN A 393 19.90 -46.95 78.49
C ASN A 393 19.02 -48.01 77.77
N ILE A 394 19.01 -48.00 76.47
CA ILE A 394 18.34 -49.02 75.68
C ILE A 394 19.17 -50.31 75.86
N THR A 395 18.60 -51.35 76.48
CA THR A 395 19.27 -52.62 76.77
C THR A 395 19.12 -53.62 75.69
N THR A 396 18.12 -53.46 74.83
CA THR A 396 17.94 -54.19 73.58
C THR A 396 17.91 -53.23 72.41
N PRO A 397 18.56 -53.55 71.28
CA PRO A 397 18.35 -52.76 70.11
C PRO A 397 16.83 -52.83 69.75
N PRO A 398 16.26 -51.69 69.23
CA PRO A 398 14.88 -51.74 68.82
C PRO A 398 14.66 -52.94 67.89
N GLU A 399 13.70 -53.77 68.25
CA GLU A 399 13.29 -54.79 67.26
C GLU A 399 12.96 -54.06 65.99
N SER A 400 13.35 -54.65 64.87
CA SER A 400 13.05 -54.01 63.53
C SER A 400 11.61 -53.60 63.55
N PRO A 401 11.29 -52.37 63.07
CA PRO A 401 9.91 -51.87 63.08
C PRO A 401 8.99 -52.91 62.47
N VAL A 402 7.95 -53.28 63.17
CA VAL A 402 6.93 -54.19 62.63
C VAL A 402 6.03 -53.36 61.72
N ASN A 403 6.25 -53.49 60.43
CA ASN A 403 5.37 -52.85 59.44
C ASN A 403 4.05 -53.67 59.37
N LEU A 404 3.00 -53.14 59.92
CA LEU A 404 1.71 -53.80 60.03
C LEU A 404 0.82 -53.69 58.78
N GLY A 405 1.37 -53.09 57.65
CA GLY A 405 0.68 -52.99 56.37
C GLY A 405 -0.32 -51.82 56.25
N PRO A 406 -0.79 -51.50 55.03
CA PRO A 406 -1.72 -50.37 54.82
C PRO A 406 -3.14 -50.72 55.28
N GLY A 407 -3.75 -49.84 55.95
CA GLY A 407 -5.04 -49.37 56.14
C GLY A 407 -6.23 -50.19 56.42
N GLN A 408 -6.80 -50.22 57.36
CA GLN A 408 -8.19 -50.20 57.88
C GLN A 408 -8.17 -49.89 59.39
N SER A 409 -9.30 -49.42 60.00
CA SER A 409 -9.44 -49.46 61.42
C SER A 409 -9.05 -50.83 61.94
N VAL A 410 -7.90 -51.00 62.48
CA VAL A 410 -7.41 -52.34 62.93
C VAL A 410 -7.29 -52.30 64.40
N ASN A 411 -8.16 -53.03 65.04
CA ASN A 411 -7.90 -53.52 66.35
C ASN A 411 -7.06 -54.80 66.19
N SER A 412 -5.81 -54.78 66.51
CA SER A 412 -4.95 -55.93 66.47
C SER A 412 -4.14 -56.07 67.79
N THR A 413 -3.66 -57.24 68.01
CA THR A 413 -2.88 -57.53 69.20
C THR A 413 -1.51 -57.99 68.74
N TYR A 414 -0.48 -57.52 69.46
CA TYR A 414 0.89 -57.97 69.34
C TYR A 414 1.30 -58.61 70.65
N THR A 415 2.03 -59.74 70.60
CA THR A 415 2.51 -60.41 71.80
C THR A 415 4.02 -60.42 71.78
N HIS A 416 4.57 -59.89 72.85
CA HIS A 416 6.00 -59.81 73.11
C HIS A 416 6.36 -60.65 74.36
N TYR A 417 7.43 -61.41 74.20
CA TYR A 417 7.94 -62.20 75.33
C TYR A 417 9.05 -61.45 76.10
N VAL A 418 8.88 -61.22 77.41
CA VAL A 418 9.81 -60.47 78.24
C VAL A 418 10.96 -61.35 78.63
N THR A 419 12.15 -61.16 78.06
CA THR A 419 13.37 -61.93 78.37
C THR A 419 14.11 -61.39 79.58
N TYR A 420 14.70 -62.30 80.43
CA TYR A 420 15.54 -61.92 81.54
C TYR A 420 16.99 -61.70 81.07
N HIS A 421 17.55 -60.54 81.43
CA HIS A 421 18.94 -60.22 81.24
C HIS A 421 19.56 -59.84 82.63
N ASP A 422 20.86 -60.13 82.93
CA ASP A 422 21.55 -59.86 84.14
C ASP A 422 21.48 -58.41 84.65
N ARG A 423 21.21 -57.48 83.76
CA ARG A 423 20.86 -56.10 84.03
C ARG A 423 19.53 -55.75 83.36
N GLY A 424 18.57 -56.60 83.58
CA GLY A 424 17.31 -56.60 82.81
C GLY A 424 16.62 -55.25 82.66
N PRO A 425 15.86 -55.09 81.67
CA PRO A 425 15.11 -53.88 81.47
C PRO A 425 14.12 -53.65 82.58
N ARG A 426 13.95 -52.37 82.98
CA ARG A 426 13.02 -51.96 84.02
C ARG A 426 11.70 -51.48 83.46
N THR A 427 11.71 -51.09 82.21
CA THR A 427 10.50 -50.73 81.50
C THR A 427 10.56 -51.18 80.03
N ILE A 428 9.43 -51.51 79.54
CA ILE A 428 9.25 -51.74 78.08
C ILE A 428 8.37 -50.55 77.52
N THR A 429 8.87 -49.89 76.52
CA THR A 429 8.10 -48.82 75.87
C THR A 429 7.68 -49.32 74.55
N TYR A 430 6.39 -49.33 74.32
CA TYR A 430 5.77 -49.60 73.00
C TYR A 430 5.40 -48.26 72.41
N ILE A 431 5.87 -47.97 71.21
CA ILE A 431 5.56 -46.75 70.48
C ILE A 431 4.89 -47.13 69.18
N LEU A 432 3.70 -46.62 68.98
CA LEU A 432 2.92 -46.84 67.78
C LEU A 432 2.87 -45.57 66.96
N TYR A 433 3.38 -45.62 65.75
CA TYR A 433 3.32 -44.56 64.76
C TYR A 433 2.33 -44.92 63.67
N GLY A 434 1.46 -43.98 63.34
CA GLY A 434 0.56 -44.07 62.18
C GLY A 434 0.75 -42.91 61.22
N VAL A 435 0.82 -43.21 59.91
CA VAL A 435 0.83 -42.19 58.87
C VAL A 435 -0.48 -42.28 58.11
N GLY A 436 -1.24 -41.22 58.11
CA GLY A 436 -2.52 -41.07 57.41
C GLY A 436 -2.39 -40.45 56.03
N GLN A 437 -3.53 -40.16 55.42
CA GLN A 437 -3.61 -39.40 54.17
C GLN A 437 -2.93 -38.04 54.34
N ALA A 438 -2.44 -37.46 53.29
CA ALA A 438 -1.65 -36.21 53.25
C ALA A 438 -0.36 -36.24 54.12
N GLY A 439 0.17 -37.41 54.45
CA GLY A 439 1.36 -37.56 55.24
C GLY A 439 1.21 -37.21 56.71
N LEU A 440 0.01 -37.06 57.23
CA LEU A 440 -0.29 -36.77 58.62
C LEU A 440 0.10 -37.94 59.49
N THR A 441 0.74 -37.66 60.64
CA THR A 441 1.22 -38.68 61.58
C THR A 441 0.46 -38.60 62.88
N ALA A 442 0.24 -39.74 63.49
CA ALA A 442 -0.18 -39.87 64.88
C ALA A 442 0.78 -40.82 65.61
N MET A 443 0.99 -40.57 66.92
CA MET A 443 1.83 -41.40 67.76
C MET A 443 1.14 -41.61 69.10
N ASP A 444 1.20 -42.78 69.59
CA ASP A 444 0.89 -43.08 71.00
C ASP A 444 1.95 -44.02 71.56
N GLN A 445 2.11 -43.98 72.89
CA GLN A 445 3.06 -44.83 73.55
C GLN A 445 2.49 -45.46 74.85
N LEU A 446 2.88 -46.67 75.10
CA LEU A 446 2.58 -47.40 76.30
C LEU A 446 3.90 -47.76 76.99
N ILE A 447 4.10 -47.32 78.25
CA ILE A 447 5.25 -47.66 79.04
C ILE A 447 4.81 -48.68 80.10
N VAL A 448 5.41 -49.84 80.08
CA VAL A 448 5.08 -50.98 80.97
C VAL A 448 6.26 -51.30 81.88
N PRO A 449 6.18 -51.00 83.16
CA PRO A 449 7.20 -51.41 84.14
C PRO A 449 7.30 -52.93 84.29
N ILE A 450 8.50 -53.39 84.48
CA ILE A 450 8.76 -54.82 84.77
C ILE A 450 8.91 -54.97 86.30
N ASN A 451 8.13 -55.87 86.87
CA ASN A 451 8.22 -56.22 88.29
C ASN A 451 9.43 -57.11 88.53
N ILE A 452 10.34 -56.65 89.36
CA ILE A 452 11.61 -57.34 89.66
C ILE A 452 11.58 -58.13 90.97
N ASP A 453 10.44 -58.11 91.67
CA ASP A 453 10.39 -58.72 93.05
C ASP A 453 9.93 -60.19 93.06
N GLN A 454 10.08 -60.91 92.01
CA GLN A 454 9.83 -62.34 91.95
C GLN A 454 11.12 -63.14 91.78
N THR A 455 11.87 -63.30 92.78
CA THR A 455 12.80 -64.39 92.92
C THR A 455 12.31 -65.42 93.91
#